data_20e6af3b9643cad3699dd4440e48c12a
#
_entry.id   20e6af3b9643cad3699dd4440e48c12a
#
_cell.length_a   1.000
_cell.length_b   1.000
_cell.length_c   1.000
_cell.angle_alpha   90.00
_cell.angle_beta   90.00
_cell.angle_gamma   90.00
#
_symmetry.space_group_name_H-M   'P 1'
#
loop_
_entity.id
_entity.type
_entity.pdbx_description
1 polymer ?
#
loop_
_entity_poly.entity_id
_entity_poly.type
_entity_poly.pdbx_seq_one_letter_code
_entity_poly.pdbx_strand_id
1 'polypeptide(L)'
;MDILRKEHVWGKVYRTGNTVIDATVRYLPLALRRSKVMSEVPWDEFALATLHRAENVDDPGTLKGMVKVLRESPLPVVLPLHPRADLRLRESGLKAEVEASENIRLLPPAGYLDLLTLMRHASFVLTDSGGIQEEATSPVLNKRVFVMRLSTERPEAVRAGNCTVVGTHPANVLRALRSHVRAPRTRFAPCPYGKGDAAERIAAALRKDM
;
A
#
# COMPACT_ATOMS: atom_id res chain seq x y z
N MET A 1 1.21 -20.08 -11.65
CA MET A 1 1.57 -21.31 -12.44
C MET A 1 0.46 -21.67 -13.42
N ASP A 2 -0.79 -21.74 -12.98
CA ASP A 2 -1.89 -22.18 -13.83
C ASP A 2 -2.21 -21.25 -15.01
N ILE A 3 -2.01 -19.93 -14.84
CA ILE A 3 -2.17 -18.94 -15.92
C ILE A 3 -1.12 -19.18 -17.00
N LEU A 4 0.15 -19.29 -16.64
CA LEU A 4 1.24 -19.53 -17.59
C LEU A 4 1.10 -20.86 -18.32
N ARG A 5 0.56 -21.89 -17.66
CA ARG A 5 0.24 -23.18 -18.32
C ARG A 5 -0.89 -23.03 -19.35
N LYS A 6 -1.91 -22.23 -19.04
CA LYS A 6 -3.01 -21.94 -19.97
C LYS A 6 -2.57 -21.10 -21.18
N GLU A 7 -1.58 -20.24 -20.96
CA GLU A 7 -0.99 -19.38 -22.01
C GLU A 7 0.05 -20.13 -22.87
N HIS A 8 0.25 -21.45 -22.63
CA HIS A 8 1.23 -22.28 -23.36
C HIS A 8 2.63 -21.67 -23.42
N VAL A 9 3.07 -21.07 -22.30
CA VAL A 9 4.41 -20.48 -22.19
C VAL A 9 5.47 -21.53 -22.49
N TRP A 10 6.35 -21.22 -23.42
CA TRP A 10 7.39 -22.12 -23.88
C TRP A 10 8.54 -22.19 -22.85
N GLY A 11 9.12 -23.38 -22.64
CA GLY A 11 10.24 -23.60 -21.74
C GLY A 11 9.86 -23.97 -20.29
N LYS A 12 10.85 -23.90 -19.40
CA LYS A 12 10.69 -24.23 -17.98
C LYS A 12 10.12 -23.06 -17.20
N VAL A 13 9.14 -23.31 -16.35
CA VAL A 13 8.49 -22.29 -15.51
C VAL A 13 8.85 -22.52 -14.04
N TYR A 14 9.47 -21.53 -13.41
CA TYR A 14 9.86 -21.54 -12.01
C TYR A 14 9.02 -20.56 -11.19
N ARG A 15 8.56 -21.00 -10.02
CA ARG A 15 7.92 -20.12 -9.04
C ARG A 15 8.98 -19.65 -8.05
N THR A 16 9.52 -18.45 -8.24
CA THR A 16 10.63 -17.92 -7.44
C THR A 16 10.20 -16.97 -6.33
N GLY A 17 9.01 -16.41 -6.39
CA GLY A 17 8.56 -15.30 -5.56
C GLY A 17 8.71 -13.96 -6.27
N ASN A 18 8.52 -12.86 -5.53
CA ASN A 18 8.63 -11.51 -6.05
C ASN A 18 9.79 -10.78 -5.37
N THR A 19 10.74 -10.27 -6.16
CA THR A 19 11.94 -9.55 -5.67
C THR A 19 11.62 -8.24 -4.94
N VAL A 20 10.41 -7.71 -5.05
CA VAL A 20 9.96 -6.58 -4.23
C VAL A 20 9.94 -6.94 -2.74
N ILE A 21 9.66 -8.20 -2.42
CA ILE A 21 9.69 -8.69 -1.03
C ILE A 21 11.13 -8.76 -0.52
N ASP A 22 12.08 -9.19 -1.38
CA ASP A 22 13.52 -9.18 -1.05
C ASP A 22 13.98 -7.75 -0.73
N ALA A 23 13.58 -6.78 -1.55
CA ALA A 23 13.89 -5.38 -1.33
C ALA A 23 13.30 -4.89 0.01
N THR A 24 12.02 -5.17 0.28
CA THR A 24 11.37 -4.76 1.53
C THR A 24 12.07 -5.35 2.75
N VAL A 25 12.37 -6.66 2.74
CA VAL A 25 13.07 -7.35 3.83
C VAL A 25 14.46 -6.76 4.06
N ARG A 26 15.21 -6.52 2.97
CA ARG A 26 16.59 -6.01 3.03
C ARG A 26 16.66 -4.56 3.48
N TYR A 27 15.76 -3.71 2.98
CA TYR A 27 15.84 -2.26 3.21
C TYR A 27 15.10 -1.78 4.46
N LEU A 28 14.13 -2.52 5.00
CA LEU A 28 13.42 -2.09 6.20
C LEU A 28 14.35 -1.81 7.41
N PRO A 29 15.35 -2.65 7.77
CA PRO A 29 16.28 -2.33 8.86
C PRO A 29 17.09 -1.06 8.60
N LEU A 30 17.44 -0.77 7.35
CA LEU A 30 18.12 0.45 6.96
C LEU A 30 17.18 1.66 7.06
N ALA A 31 15.93 1.50 6.62
CA ALA A 31 14.90 2.51 6.71
C ALA A 31 14.70 2.97 8.15
N LEU A 32 14.49 2.02 9.07
CA LEU A 32 14.28 2.30 10.50
C LEU A 32 15.46 3.01 11.17
N ARG A 33 16.69 2.83 10.65
CA ARG A 33 17.89 3.52 11.19
C ARG A 33 18.12 4.89 10.60
N ARG A 34 17.76 5.13 9.32
CA ARG A 34 18.13 6.34 8.57
C ARG A 34 16.99 7.32 8.38
N SER A 35 15.76 6.84 8.28
CA SER A 35 14.61 7.71 8.09
C SER A 35 14.35 8.54 9.36
N LYS A 36 14.05 9.81 9.14
CA LYS A 36 13.62 10.74 10.19
C LYS A 36 12.14 11.11 10.03
N VAL A 37 11.43 10.46 9.11
CA VAL A 37 10.04 10.83 8.75
C VAL A 37 9.08 10.78 9.94
N MET A 38 9.35 9.91 10.91
CA MET A 38 8.49 9.80 12.11
C MET A 38 8.51 11.06 12.99
N SER A 39 9.53 11.90 12.91
CA SER A 39 9.53 13.19 13.61
C SER A 39 8.52 14.19 13.06
N GLU A 40 7.99 13.94 11.85
CA GLU A 40 6.96 14.76 11.21
C GLU A 40 5.54 14.23 11.45
N VAL A 41 5.40 13.05 12.06
CA VAL A 41 4.13 12.38 12.35
C VAL A 41 3.73 12.68 13.80
N PRO A 42 2.63 13.42 14.03
CA PRO A 42 2.28 13.88 15.39
C PRO A 42 1.51 12.83 16.22
N TRP A 43 1.25 11.64 15.67
CA TRP A 43 0.41 10.62 16.30
C TRP A 43 1.13 9.28 16.48
N ASP A 44 0.86 8.61 17.59
CA ASP A 44 1.34 7.25 17.85
C ASP A 44 0.58 6.20 17.03
N GLU A 45 -0.71 6.42 16.78
CA GLU A 45 -1.55 5.57 15.94
C GLU A 45 -2.07 6.37 14.74
N PHE A 46 -1.81 5.88 13.54
CA PHE A 46 -2.24 6.50 12.29
C PHE A 46 -2.44 5.48 11.17
N ALA A 47 -3.15 5.89 10.14
CA ALA A 47 -3.24 5.20 8.86
C ALA A 47 -2.28 5.85 7.86
N LEU A 48 -1.55 5.05 7.09
CA LEU A 48 -0.81 5.55 5.94
C LEU A 48 -1.72 5.55 4.71
N ALA A 49 -1.87 6.69 4.06
CA ALA A 49 -2.57 6.76 2.78
C ALA A 49 -1.63 7.09 1.63
N THR A 50 -1.89 6.52 0.44
CA THR A 50 -1.22 6.89 -0.81
C THR A 50 -2.25 6.97 -1.94
N LEU A 51 -2.20 8.04 -2.72
CA LEU A 51 -3.09 8.32 -3.83
C LEU A 51 -2.30 8.81 -5.04
N HIS A 52 -2.39 8.12 -6.18
CA HIS A 52 -1.68 8.53 -7.38
C HIS A 52 -2.28 8.01 -8.70
N ARG A 53 -3.23 7.05 -8.63
CA ARG A 53 -3.85 6.50 -9.84
C ARG A 53 -4.76 7.52 -10.52
N ALA A 54 -4.63 7.60 -11.85
CA ALA A 54 -5.44 8.49 -12.68
C ALA A 54 -6.94 8.36 -12.39
N GLU A 55 -7.42 7.12 -12.30
CA GLU A 55 -8.82 6.79 -12.03
C GLU A 55 -9.36 7.38 -10.71
N ASN A 56 -8.47 7.66 -9.74
CA ASN A 56 -8.85 8.20 -8.45
C ASN A 56 -8.64 9.72 -8.33
N VAL A 57 -7.63 10.25 -9.02
CA VAL A 57 -7.25 11.65 -8.83
C VAL A 57 -7.64 12.56 -9.99
N ASP A 58 -7.85 12.04 -11.20
CA ASP A 58 -8.21 12.85 -12.38
C ASP A 58 -9.71 13.12 -12.48
N ASP A 59 -10.57 12.29 -11.87
CA ASP A 59 -12.00 12.57 -11.78
C ASP A 59 -12.30 13.39 -10.51
N PRO A 60 -12.82 14.63 -10.63
CA PRO A 60 -13.05 15.52 -9.49
C PRO A 60 -14.03 14.96 -8.46
N GLY A 61 -15.01 14.18 -8.88
CA GLY A 61 -15.99 13.55 -8.00
C GLY A 61 -15.37 12.46 -7.14
N THR A 62 -14.57 11.61 -7.75
CA THR A 62 -13.82 10.56 -7.07
C THR A 62 -12.78 11.17 -6.12
N LEU A 63 -12.02 12.16 -6.56
CA LEU A 63 -11.02 12.85 -5.72
C LEU A 63 -11.67 13.49 -4.49
N LYS A 64 -12.80 14.19 -4.65
CA LYS A 64 -13.59 14.75 -3.54
C LYS A 64 -14.05 13.65 -2.56
N GLY A 65 -14.46 12.50 -3.11
CA GLY A 65 -14.79 11.33 -2.31
C GLY A 65 -13.61 10.79 -1.52
N MET A 66 -12.41 10.75 -2.11
CA MET A 66 -11.18 10.33 -1.44
C MET A 66 -10.80 11.31 -0.32
N VAL A 67 -10.86 12.61 -0.57
CA VAL A 67 -10.62 13.64 0.47
C VAL A 67 -11.57 13.46 1.65
N LYS A 68 -12.87 13.21 1.38
CA LYS A 68 -13.83 12.88 2.44
C LYS A 68 -13.43 11.66 3.25
N VAL A 69 -12.96 10.58 2.59
CA VAL A 69 -12.47 9.36 3.27
C VAL A 69 -11.31 9.68 4.20
N LEU A 70 -10.33 10.45 3.73
CA LEU A 70 -9.16 10.82 4.53
C LEU A 70 -9.54 11.64 5.76
N ARG A 71 -10.44 12.61 5.60
CA ARG A 71 -10.91 13.48 6.70
C ARG A 71 -11.75 12.75 7.73
N GLU A 72 -12.60 11.81 7.31
CA GLU A 72 -13.52 11.06 8.18
C GLU A 72 -12.95 9.70 8.61
N SER A 73 -11.68 9.42 8.30
CA SER A 73 -11.00 8.20 8.71
C SER A 73 -11.05 8.01 10.24
N PRO A 74 -11.29 6.79 10.74
CA PRO A 74 -11.35 6.52 12.18
C PRO A 74 -9.99 6.67 12.89
N LEU A 75 -8.88 6.70 12.16
CA LEU A 75 -7.55 7.08 12.65
C LEU A 75 -7.03 8.26 11.85
N PRO A 76 -6.18 9.10 12.44
CA PRO A 76 -5.47 10.14 11.71
C PRO A 76 -4.71 9.56 10.52
N VAL A 77 -4.56 10.34 9.46
CA VAL A 77 -3.99 9.90 8.20
C VAL A 77 -2.69 10.64 7.91
N VAL A 78 -1.61 9.90 7.68
CA VAL A 78 -0.38 10.41 7.09
C VAL A 78 -0.43 10.20 5.59
N LEU A 79 -0.31 11.27 4.81
CA LEU A 79 -0.41 11.27 3.36
C LEU A 79 0.87 11.86 2.74
N PRO A 80 1.87 11.02 2.39
CA PRO A 80 2.94 11.44 1.49
C PRO A 80 2.35 11.80 0.13
N LEU A 81 2.50 13.06 -0.27
CA LEU A 81 1.74 13.60 -1.38
C LEU A 81 2.44 13.37 -2.71
N HIS A 82 1.91 12.47 -3.52
CA HIS A 82 2.42 12.23 -4.86
C HIS A 82 2.20 13.47 -5.75
N PRO A 83 3.16 13.86 -6.63
CA PRO A 83 3.05 15.06 -7.46
C PRO A 83 1.76 15.17 -8.27
N ARG A 84 1.27 14.06 -8.82
CA ARG A 84 -0.01 14.04 -9.54
C ARG A 84 -1.19 14.38 -8.62
N ALA A 85 -1.22 13.81 -7.43
CA ALA A 85 -2.29 14.08 -6.47
C ALA A 85 -2.24 15.53 -5.98
N ASP A 86 -1.05 16.07 -5.74
CA ASP A 86 -0.86 17.49 -5.39
C ASP A 86 -1.42 18.44 -6.46
N LEU A 87 -1.06 18.18 -7.73
CA LEU A 87 -1.57 18.95 -8.85
C LEU A 87 -3.11 18.95 -8.89
N ARG A 88 -3.72 17.76 -8.81
CA ARG A 88 -5.18 17.61 -8.90
C ARG A 88 -5.92 18.21 -7.70
N LEU A 89 -5.36 18.10 -6.50
CA LEU A 89 -5.91 18.76 -5.32
C LEU A 89 -5.90 20.29 -5.45
N ARG A 90 -4.84 20.86 -6.03
CA ARG A 90 -4.77 22.31 -6.31
C ARG A 90 -5.79 22.74 -7.35
N GLU A 91 -5.82 22.05 -8.50
CA GLU A 91 -6.75 22.35 -9.60
C GLU A 91 -8.23 22.25 -9.19
N SER A 92 -8.56 21.31 -8.32
CA SER A 92 -9.93 21.12 -7.81
C SER A 92 -10.29 22.01 -6.61
N GLY A 93 -9.35 22.82 -6.11
CA GLY A 93 -9.56 23.66 -4.90
C GLY A 93 -9.61 22.86 -3.58
N LEU A 94 -9.39 21.56 -3.60
CA LEU A 94 -9.47 20.68 -2.42
C LEU A 94 -8.19 20.72 -1.55
N LYS A 95 -7.10 21.31 -2.05
CA LYS A 95 -5.81 21.33 -1.33
C LYS A 95 -5.92 22.01 0.03
N ALA A 96 -6.56 23.19 0.09
CA ALA A 96 -6.76 23.94 1.32
C ALA A 96 -7.62 23.16 2.34
N GLU A 97 -8.63 22.41 1.87
CA GLU A 97 -9.47 21.56 2.71
C GLU A 97 -8.68 20.42 3.37
N VAL A 98 -7.75 19.82 2.63
CA VAL A 98 -6.86 18.76 3.14
C VAL A 98 -5.86 19.34 4.13
N GLU A 99 -5.25 20.49 3.84
CA GLU A 99 -4.28 21.17 4.70
C GLU A 99 -4.89 21.68 6.01
N ALA A 100 -6.15 22.10 5.99
CA ALA A 100 -6.87 22.55 7.17
C ALA A 100 -7.42 21.42 8.05
N SER A 101 -7.30 20.17 7.61
CA SER A 101 -7.83 19.02 8.34
C SER A 101 -6.90 18.60 9.47
N GLU A 102 -7.37 18.67 10.72
CA GLU A 102 -6.64 18.17 11.88
C GLU A 102 -6.39 16.65 11.85
N ASN A 103 -7.16 15.91 11.03
CA ASN A 103 -7.06 14.47 10.88
C ASN A 103 -6.09 14.04 9.77
N ILE A 104 -5.44 14.97 9.06
CA ILE A 104 -4.54 14.67 7.95
C ILE A 104 -3.19 15.36 8.14
N ARG A 105 -2.13 14.59 8.12
CA ARG A 105 -0.76 15.09 8.00
C ARG A 105 -0.27 14.91 6.57
N LEU A 106 -0.18 15.98 5.82
CA LEU A 106 0.49 15.99 4.53
C LEU A 106 2.00 15.97 4.73
N LEU A 107 2.67 15.10 3.97
CA LEU A 107 4.12 15.08 3.87
C LEU A 107 4.53 15.36 2.41
N PRO A 108 5.75 15.85 2.17
CA PRO A 108 6.34 15.83 0.84
C PRO A 108 6.35 14.42 0.24
N PRO A 109 6.61 14.25 -1.07
CA PRO A 109 6.80 12.93 -1.67
C PRO A 109 7.85 12.14 -0.89
N ALA A 110 7.43 11.01 -0.33
CA ALA A 110 8.31 10.18 0.49
C ALA A 110 9.29 9.38 -0.37
N GLY A 111 10.55 9.37 0.00
CA GLY A 111 11.53 8.43 -0.53
C GLY A 111 11.24 7.00 -0.05
N TYR A 112 11.87 6.01 -0.69
CA TYR A 112 11.60 4.60 -0.40
C TYR A 112 11.79 4.22 1.07
N LEU A 113 12.86 4.69 1.70
CA LEU A 113 13.14 4.40 3.12
C LEU A 113 12.10 5.04 4.05
N ASP A 114 11.64 6.26 3.74
CA ASP A 114 10.61 6.93 4.51
C ASP A 114 9.27 6.22 4.37
N LEU A 115 8.92 5.78 3.16
CA LEU A 115 7.70 5.02 2.90
C LEU A 115 7.69 3.68 3.65
N LEU A 116 8.79 2.94 3.66
CA LEU A 116 8.93 1.70 4.44
C LEU A 116 8.76 1.96 5.94
N THR A 117 9.36 3.05 6.44
CA THR A 117 9.25 3.45 7.85
C THR A 117 7.81 3.81 8.20
N LEU A 118 7.14 4.61 7.38
CA LEU A 118 5.72 4.94 7.57
C LEU A 118 4.85 3.69 7.55
N MET A 119 5.03 2.79 6.56
CA MET A 119 4.30 1.52 6.51
C MET A 119 4.53 0.68 7.77
N ARG A 120 5.74 0.63 8.30
CA ARG A 120 6.06 -0.15 9.50
C ARG A 120 5.31 0.34 10.74
N HIS A 121 5.16 1.66 10.90
CA HIS A 121 4.51 2.27 12.05
C HIS A 121 2.99 2.42 11.89
N ALA A 122 2.47 2.53 10.66
CA ALA A 122 1.05 2.65 10.43
C ALA A 122 0.24 1.47 10.99
N SER A 123 -0.97 1.73 11.49
CA SER A 123 -1.91 0.71 11.94
C SER A 123 -2.48 -0.09 10.75
N PHE A 124 -2.75 0.59 9.65
CA PHE A 124 -3.13 0.00 8.37
C PHE A 124 -2.72 0.92 7.22
N VAL A 125 -2.79 0.39 6.00
CA VAL A 125 -2.47 1.13 4.77
C VAL A 125 -3.72 1.30 3.92
N LEU A 126 -3.93 2.50 3.41
CA LEU A 126 -5.00 2.88 2.48
C LEU A 126 -4.35 3.30 1.16
N THR A 127 -4.56 2.57 0.07
CA THR A 127 -3.78 2.78 -1.14
C THR A 127 -4.52 2.42 -2.44
N ASP A 128 -4.12 3.04 -3.53
CA ASP A 128 -4.46 2.64 -4.90
C ASP A 128 -3.28 1.99 -5.65
N SER A 129 -2.13 1.84 -4.98
CA SER A 129 -0.89 1.28 -5.55
C SER A 129 -0.84 -0.24 -5.51
N GLY A 130 -0.52 -0.88 -6.65
CA GLY A 130 -0.24 -2.31 -6.72
C GLY A 130 1.04 -2.71 -5.98
N GLY A 131 2.11 -1.93 -6.10
CA GLY A 131 3.39 -2.19 -5.42
C GLY A 131 3.27 -2.13 -3.90
N ILE A 132 2.56 -1.15 -3.37
CA ILE A 132 2.33 -1.03 -1.92
C ILE A 132 1.50 -2.21 -1.38
N GLN A 133 0.55 -2.74 -2.17
CA GLN A 133 -0.16 -3.97 -1.80
C GLN A 133 0.81 -5.15 -1.59
N GLU A 134 1.82 -5.29 -2.45
CA GLU A 134 2.84 -6.34 -2.33
C GLU A 134 3.75 -6.10 -1.13
N GLU A 135 4.36 -4.92 -1.03
CA GLU A 135 5.31 -4.56 0.04
C GLU A 135 4.68 -4.64 1.43
N ALA A 136 3.49 -4.08 1.60
CA ALA A 136 2.79 -4.06 2.88
C ALA A 136 2.44 -5.45 3.41
N THR A 137 2.27 -6.45 2.52
CA THR A 137 2.03 -7.85 2.89
C THR A 137 3.30 -8.64 3.19
N SER A 138 4.49 -8.05 2.99
CA SER A 138 5.76 -8.70 3.29
C SER A 138 5.83 -9.23 4.73
N PRO A 139 6.61 -10.29 5.01
CA PRO A 139 6.71 -10.88 6.35
C PRO A 139 7.17 -9.89 7.43
N VAL A 140 7.96 -8.88 7.03
CA VAL A 140 8.53 -7.87 7.95
C VAL A 140 7.59 -6.71 8.24
N LEU A 141 6.62 -6.43 7.37
CA LEU A 141 5.59 -5.41 7.55
C LEU A 141 4.27 -6.00 8.02
N ASN A 142 3.75 -6.99 7.31
CA ASN A 142 2.51 -7.73 7.59
C ASN A 142 1.33 -6.82 7.96
N LYS A 143 1.06 -5.82 7.09
CA LYS A 143 0.04 -4.80 7.31
C LYS A 143 -1.29 -5.16 6.66
N ARG A 144 -2.37 -4.68 7.27
CA ARG A 144 -3.69 -4.63 6.64
C ARG A 144 -3.69 -3.55 5.57
N VAL A 145 -4.20 -3.87 4.38
CA VAL A 145 -4.29 -2.94 3.25
C VAL A 145 -5.73 -2.81 2.77
N PHE A 146 -6.19 -1.58 2.68
CA PHE A 146 -7.47 -1.23 2.04
C PHE A 146 -7.18 -0.63 0.67
N VAL A 147 -7.63 -1.34 -0.37
CA VAL A 147 -7.36 -0.98 -1.76
C VAL A 147 -8.52 -0.13 -2.27
N MET A 148 -8.26 1.16 -2.48
CA MET A 148 -9.24 2.14 -2.99
C MET A 148 -9.34 2.08 -4.50
N ARG A 149 -9.82 0.95 -5.02
CA ARG A 149 -10.04 0.67 -6.44
C ARG A 149 -11.26 -0.23 -6.60
N LEU A 150 -11.80 -0.31 -7.83
CA LEU A 150 -12.88 -1.25 -8.16
C LEU A 150 -12.38 -2.68 -8.30
N SER A 151 -11.11 -2.85 -8.69
CA SER A 151 -10.44 -4.14 -8.82
C SER A 151 -8.95 -4.01 -8.47
N THR A 152 -8.25 -5.14 -8.37
CA THR A 152 -6.79 -5.16 -8.17
C THR A 152 -6.13 -6.19 -9.07
N GLU A 153 -4.92 -5.88 -9.52
CA GLU A 153 -4.02 -6.81 -10.21
C GLU A 153 -3.26 -7.74 -9.22
N ARG A 154 -3.58 -7.65 -7.95
CA ARG A 154 -2.93 -8.40 -6.85
C ARG A 154 -3.93 -9.30 -6.10
N PRO A 155 -4.65 -10.20 -6.80
CA PRO A 155 -5.68 -11.03 -6.18
C PRO A 155 -5.12 -11.98 -5.13
N GLU A 156 -3.83 -12.31 -5.17
CA GLU A 156 -3.15 -13.17 -4.20
C GLU A 156 -3.18 -12.55 -2.79
N ALA A 157 -2.92 -11.24 -2.68
CA ALA A 157 -2.97 -10.51 -1.40
C ALA A 157 -4.39 -10.44 -0.82
N VAL A 158 -5.40 -10.37 -1.70
CA VAL A 158 -6.80 -10.43 -1.28
C VAL A 158 -7.17 -11.82 -0.75
N ARG A 159 -6.79 -12.88 -1.47
CA ARG A 159 -7.03 -14.27 -1.03
C ARG A 159 -6.30 -14.60 0.28
N ALA A 160 -5.11 -14.04 0.48
CA ALA A 160 -4.33 -14.19 1.71
C ALA A 160 -4.94 -13.42 2.90
N GLY A 161 -5.91 -12.53 2.66
CA GLY A 161 -6.60 -11.77 3.69
C GLY A 161 -5.89 -10.48 4.11
N ASN A 162 -4.69 -10.19 3.61
CA ASN A 162 -3.97 -8.94 3.90
C ASN A 162 -4.64 -7.73 3.24
N CYS A 163 -5.11 -7.87 2.00
CA CYS A 163 -5.75 -6.80 1.24
C CYS A 163 -7.27 -6.97 1.17
N THR A 164 -7.98 -5.85 1.20
CA THR A 164 -9.42 -5.78 0.90
C THR A 164 -9.63 -4.69 -0.14
N VAL A 165 -10.25 -5.05 -1.27
CA VAL A 165 -10.72 -4.08 -2.25
C VAL A 165 -11.99 -3.44 -1.71
N VAL A 166 -11.93 -2.14 -1.40
CA VAL A 166 -13.03 -1.40 -0.75
C VAL A 166 -13.80 -0.50 -1.71
N GLY A 167 -13.35 -0.43 -2.97
CA GLY A 167 -13.93 0.46 -3.97
C GLY A 167 -13.51 1.91 -3.75
N THR A 168 -14.20 2.82 -4.44
CA THR A 168 -13.92 4.26 -4.40
C THR A 168 -15.03 5.05 -3.72
N HIS A 169 -16.14 4.42 -3.39
CA HIS A 169 -17.28 5.10 -2.76
C HIS A 169 -17.01 5.33 -1.27
N PRO A 170 -17.06 6.60 -0.77
CA PRO A 170 -16.66 6.96 0.59
C PRO A 170 -17.33 6.13 1.69
N ALA A 171 -18.63 5.90 1.61
CA ALA A 171 -19.36 5.16 2.64
C ALA A 171 -18.87 3.70 2.78
N ASN A 172 -18.51 3.05 1.67
CA ASN A 172 -17.99 1.68 1.70
C ASN A 172 -16.59 1.63 2.31
N VAL A 173 -15.71 2.56 1.90
CA VAL A 173 -14.35 2.68 2.44
C VAL A 173 -14.43 2.92 3.95
N LEU A 174 -15.14 3.96 4.39
CA LEU A 174 -15.25 4.32 5.81
C LEU A 174 -15.87 3.20 6.66
N ARG A 175 -16.86 2.48 6.14
CA ARG A 175 -17.43 1.31 6.82
C ARG A 175 -16.37 0.22 7.04
N ALA A 176 -15.56 -0.07 6.03
CA ALA A 176 -14.49 -1.06 6.12
C ALA A 176 -13.42 -0.65 7.14
N LEU A 177 -13.00 0.63 7.13
CA LEU A 177 -12.02 1.17 8.08
C LEU A 177 -12.54 1.11 9.52
N ARG A 178 -13.78 1.57 9.77
CA ARG A 178 -14.40 1.55 11.09
C ARG A 178 -14.59 0.12 11.62
N SER A 179 -14.95 -0.81 10.75
CA SER A 179 -15.05 -2.23 11.10
C SER A 179 -13.70 -2.79 11.53
N HIS A 180 -12.62 -2.45 10.81
CA HIS A 180 -11.28 -2.92 11.11
C HIS A 180 -10.75 -2.39 12.46
N VAL A 181 -10.93 -1.11 12.74
CA VAL A 181 -10.46 -0.49 14.00
C VAL A 181 -11.18 -1.09 15.21
N ARG A 182 -12.44 -1.52 15.06
CA ARG A 182 -13.22 -2.17 16.11
C ARG A 182 -12.97 -3.68 16.25
N ALA A 183 -12.39 -4.31 15.23
CA ALA A 183 -12.17 -5.75 15.21
C ALA A 183 -10.90 -6.15 15.97
N PRO A 184 -10.88 -7.32 16.64
CA PRO A 184 -9.65 -7.86 17.18
C PRO A 184 -8.62 -8.08 16.05
N ARG A 185 -7.34 -7.87 16.35
CA ARG A 185 -6.25 -8.05 15.39
C ARG A 185 -6.26 -9.49 14.84
N THR A 186 -6.58 -9.65 13.57
CA THR A 186 -6.57 -10.93 12.88
C THR A 186 -5.13 -11.27 12.43
N ARG A 187 -4.75 -12.54 12.57
CA ARG A 187 -3.54 -13.05 11.91
C ARG A 187 -3.83 -13.15 10.41
N PHE A 188 -2.94 -12.60 9.61
CA PHE A 188 -2.98 -12.77 8.16
C PHE A 188 -2.31 -14.08 7.74
N ALA A 189 -2.69 -14.59 6.57
CA ALA A 189 -1.97 -15.69 5.95
C ALA A 189 -0.52 -15.26 5.60
N PRO A 190 0.39 -16.23 5.40
CA PRO A 190 1.73 -15.93 4.92
C PRO A 190 1.71 -15.10 3.64
N CYS A 191 2.72 -14.24 3.47
CA CYS A 191 2.85 -13.40 2.28
C CYS A 191 2.78 -14.22 0.99
N PRO A 192 1.83 -13.96 0.08
CA PRO A 192 1.64 -14.77 -1.12
C PRO A 192 2.76 -14.58 -2.15
N TYR A 193 3.57 -13.54 -1.99
CA TYR A 193 4.65 -13.16 -2.90
C TYR A 193 6.02 -13.70 -2.50
N GLY A 194 6.12 -14.43 -1.39
CA GLY A 194 7.37 -15.03 -0.93
C GLY A 194 7.83 -14.50 0.43
N LYS A 195 9.04 -14.86 0.81
CA LYS A 195 9.60 -14.54 2.12
C LYS A 195 10.85 -13.66 2.07
N GLY A 196 11.25 -13.19 0.87
CA GLY A 196 12.44 -12.37 0.66
C GLY A 196 13.67 -13.16 0.21
N ASP A 197 13.44 -14.25 -0.52
CA ASP A 197 14.46 -15.14 -1.09
C ASP A 197 14.30 -15.34 -2.61
N ALA A 198 13.52 -14.49 -3.27
CA ALA A 198 13.21 -14.63 -4.69
C ALA A 198 14.47 -14.47 -5.56
N ALA A 199 15.34 -13.51 -5.25
CA ALA A 199 16.59 -13.30 -5.99
C ALA A 199 17.53 -14.53 -5.94
N GLU A 200 17.64 -15.16 -4.77
CA GLU A 200 18.44 -16.38 -4.60
C GLU A 200 17.87 -17.54 -5.41
N ARG A 201 16.54 -17.71 -5.40
CA ARG A 201 15.85 -18.74 -6.19
C ARG A 201 15.97 -18.50 -7.69
N ILE A 202 15.93 -17.25 -8.15
CA ILE A 202 16.16 -16.90 -9.55
C ILE A 202 17.58 -17.26 -9.95
N ALA A 203 18.58 -16.87 -9.14
CA ALA A 203 19.98 -17.20 -9.42
C ALA A 203 20.24 -18.72 -9.43
N ALA A 204 19.57 -19.47 -8.53
CA ALA A 204 19.68 -20.92 -8.50
C ALA A 204 19.03 -21.59 -9.73
N ALA A 205 17.88 -21.07 -10.18
CA ALA A 205 17.20 -21.56 -11.38
C ALA A 205 18.06 -21.33 -12.63
N LEU A 206 18.64 -20.14 -12.79
CA LEU A 206 19.52 -19.81 -13.91
C LEU A 206 20.75 -20.74 -13.96
N ARG A 207 21.42 -20.97 -12.82
CA ARG A 207 22.57 -21.87 -12.76
C ARG A 207 22.23 -23.33 -13.09
N LYS A 208 21.01 -23.76 -12.84
CA LYS A 208 20.56 -25.13 -13.14
C LYS A 208 20.27 -25.35 -14.62
N ASP A 209 19.94 -24.29 -15.35
CA ASP A 209 19.56 -24.35 -16.76
C ASP A 209 20.72 -23.92 -17.70
N MET A 210 21.86 -23.47 -17.14
CA MET A 210 23.14 -23.30 -17.85
C MET A 210 23.90 -24.62 -17.92
#